data_9fb4b057e28574906bd326365753a6dd
#
_entry.id   9fb4b057e28574906bd326365753a6dd
#
_cell.length_a   1.000
_cell.length_b   1.000
_cell.length_c   1.000
_cell.angle_alpha   90.00
_cell.angle_beta   90.00
_cell.angle_gamma   90.00
#
_symmetry.space_group_name_H-M   'P 1'
#
loop_
_entity.id
_entity.type
_entity.pdbx_description
1 polymer ?
#
loop_
_entity_poly.entity_id
_entity_poly.type
_entity_poly.pdbx_seq_one_letter_code
_entity_poly.pdbx_strand_id
1 'polypeptide(L)'
;ALARVHDLTILPAAEPSRSWARPAIEHAIFDTGRPVLVTQKGRRPIAAKVAIAWDGSARAARAVRDSIDLLMMADQVSIATVLDTKGSEGLQSADELGNYLRLYGIEAKIAVVANPQGDDEGEPIRSFLASEQMELLVMGAFVHSRLRQTVWGGMTRSILENCPVPVMMSY
;
A
#
# COMPACT_ATOMS: atom_id res chain seq x y z
N ALA A 1 -9.48 18.33 10.54
CA ALA A 1 -8.45 19.20 11.16
C ALA A 1 -7.49 18.40 12.05
N LEU A 2 -7.97 17.50 12.94
CA LEU A 2 -7.12 16.79 13.91
C LEU A 2 -6.04 15.91 13.23
N ALA A 3 -6.37 15.19 12.18
CA ALA A 3 -5.43 14.27 11.53
C ALA A 3 -4.12 14.94 11.05
N ARG A 4 -4.13 16.24 10.76
CA ARG A 4 -2.93 16.99 10.30
C ARG A 4 -1.83 17.10 11.36
N VAL A 5 -2.18 16.98 12.63
CA VAL A 5 -1.26 17.10 13.78
C VAL A 5 -0.99 15.77 14.47
N HIS A 6 -1.33 14.66 13.80
CA HIS A 6 -1.04 13.30 14.23
C HIS A 6 -0.22 12.59 13.15
N ASP A 7 0.58 11.61 13.53
CA ASP A 7 1.48 10.92 12.61
C ASP A 7 0.76 9.94 11.70
N LEU A 8 -0.38 9.39 12.14
CA LEU A 8 -1.13 8.36 11.44
C LEU A 8 -2.63 8.52 11.69
N THR A 9 -3.44 8.34 10.66
CA THR A 9 -4.89 8.19 10.77
C THR A 9 -5.28 6.73 10.60
N ILE A 10 -6.00 6.15 11.56
CA ILE A 10 -6.48 4.76 11.48
C ILE A 10 -7.97 4.77 11.22
N LEU A 11 -8.40 4.11 10.15
CA LEU A 11 -9.80 4.00 9.73
C LEU A 11 -10.18 2.54 9.44
N PRO A 12 -11.44 2.15 9.67
CA PRO A 12 -11.90 0.84 9.24
C PRO A 12 -12.04 0.77 7.72
N ALA A 13 -11.93 -0.43 7.16
CA ALA A 13 -12.25 -0.68 5.76
C ALA A 13 -13.68 -0.25 5.42
N ALA A 14 -13.88 0.18 4.18
CA ALA A 14 -15.19 0.52 3.67
C ALA A 14 -16.04 -0.75 3.54
N GLU A 15 -17.21 -0.74 4.16
CA GLU A 15 -18.22 -1.80 4.09
C GLU A 15 -19.57 -1.18 3.73
N PRO A 16 -20.50 -1.91 3.10
CA PRO A 16 -21.84 -1.37 2.80
C PRO A 16 -22.57 -0.79 4.02
N SER A 17 -22.34 -1.40 5.19
CA SER A 17 -22.89 -0.94 6.48
C SER A 17 -22.27 0.35 7.03
N ARG A 18 -21.17 0.82 6.43
CA ARG A 18 -20.37 1.99 6.85
C ARG A 18 -20.19 2.96 5.70
N SER A 19 -21.26 3.53 5.20
CA SER A 19 -21.23 4.45 4.06
C SER A 19 -20.30 5.67 4.23
N TRP A 20 -20.01 6.04 5.48
CA TRP A 20 -19.09 7.13 5.82
C TRP A 20 -17.60 6.76 5.70
N ALA A 21 -17.25 5.46 5.74
CA ALA A 21 -15.85 5.03 5.80
C ALA A 21 -15.09 5.40 4.53
N ARG A 22 -15.67 5.18 3.35
CA ARG A 22 -15.05 5.53 2.07
C ARG A 22 -14.75 7.03 1.94
N PRO A 23 -15.71 7.96 2.15
CA PRO A 23 -15.42 9.39 2.14
C PRO A 23 -14.40 9.82 3.19
N ALA A 24 -14.40 9.18 4.38
CA ALA A 24 -13.44 9.47 5.42
C ALA A 24 -12.01 9.06 5.05
N ILE A 25 -11.84 7.89 4.40
CA ILE A 25 -10.55 7.43 3.88
C ILE A 25 -10.02 8.40 2.80
N GLU A 26 -10.88 8.78 1.84
CA GLU A 26 -10.53 9.75 0.80
C GLU A 26 -10.08 11.08 1.39
N HIS A 27 -10.88 11.65 2.31
CA HIS A 27 -10.53 12.89 2.98
C HIS A 27 -9.23 12.79 3.78
N ALA A 28 -9.02 11.67 4.48
CA ALA A 28 -7.80 11.46 5.24
C ALA A 28 -6.56 11.41 4.33
N ILE A 29 -6.64 10.71 3.20
CA ILE A 29 -5.53 10.57 2.26
C ILE A 29 -5.21 11.90 1.56
N PHE A 30 -6.23 12.62 1.06
CA PHE A 30 -5.99 13.80 0.22
C PHE A 30 -5.78 15.10 0.98
N ASP A 31 -6.43 15.26 2.13
CA ASP A 31 -6.54 16.57 2.77
C ASP A 31 -5.72 16.71 4.06
N THR A 32 -5.08 15.64 4.52
CA THR A 32 -4.33 15.68 5.78
C THR A 32 -2.83 15.79 5.60
N GLY A 33 -2.27 15.27 4.49
CA GLY A 33 -0.84 15.16 4.27
C GLY A 33 -0.18 14.13 5.20
N ARG A 34 -0.98 13.22 5.78
CA ARG A 34 -0.53 12.18 6.70
C ARG A 34 -0.92 10.80 6.18
N PRO A 35 -0.16 9.76 6.53
CA PRO A 35 -0.50 8.40 6.14
C PRO A 35 -1.80 7.92 6.78
N VAL A 36 -2.43 6.97 6.10
CA VAL A 36 -3.69 6.35 6.53
C VAL A 36 -3.50 4.85 6.61
N LEU A 37 -3.84 4.27 7.76
CA LEU A 37 -3.92 2.82 7.93
C LEU A 37 -5.40 2.40 7.87
N VAL A 38 -5.77 1.67 6.84
CA VAL A 38 -7.10 1.08 6.70
C VAL A 38 -7.07 -0.32 7.29
N THR A 39 -7.86 -0.56 8.35
CA THR A 39 -7.85 -1.81 9.11
C THR A 39 -9.01 -2.71 8.74
N GLN A 40 -8.77 -4.02 8.74
CA GLN A 40 -9.78 -5.04 8.55
C GLN A 40 -10.35 -5.50 9.89
N LYS A 41 -11.63 -5.92 9.93
CA LYS A 41 -12.27 -6.42 11.15
C LYS A 41 -11.52 -7.64 11.69
N GLY A 42 -11.19 -7.62 12.97
CA GLY A 42 -10.53 -8.73 13.66
C GLY A 42 -9.04 -8.90 13.35
N ARG A 43 -8.44 -8.03 12.54
CA ARG A 43 -7.00 -8.03 12.26
C ARG A 43 -6.26 -7.04 13.17
N ARG A 44 -5.08 -7.46 13.63
CA ARG A 44 -4.17 -6.56 14.36
C ARG A 44 -3.33 -5.76 13.38
N PRO A 45 -3.09 -4.45 13.62
CA PRO A 45 -2.28 -3.64 12.71
C PRO A 45 -0.77 -3.88 12.82
N ILE A 46 -0.30 -4.59 13.85
CA ILE A 46 1.11 -4.95 14.01
C ILE A 46 1.36 -6.22 13.21
N ALA A 47 2.22 -6.13 12.24
CA ALA A 47 2.48 -7.18 11.27
C ALA A 47 3.93 -7.63 11.35
N ALA A 48 4.14 -8.94 11.49
CA ALA A 48 5.46 -9.55 11.36
C ALA A 48 5.91 -9.65 9.89
N LYS A 49 4.95 -9.77 8.96
CA LYS A 49 5.22 -9.87 7.52
C LYS A 49 4.57 -8.71 6.77
N VAL A 50 5.39 -7.84 6.20
CA VAL A 50 4.94 -6.63 5.49
C VAL A 50 5.29 -6.71 4.01
N ALA A 51 4.29 -6.47 3.16
CA ALA A 51 4.48 -6.28 1.73
C ALA A 51 4.47 -4.80 1.37
N ILE A 52 5.34 -4.39 0.48
CA ILE A 52 5.38 -3.07 -0.14
C ILE A 52 4.97 -3.25 -1.60
N ALA A 53 3.81 -2.72 -2.01
CA ALA A 53 3.48 -2.64 -3.44
C ALA A 53 4.25 -1.47 -4.06
N TRP A 54 5.19 -1.82 -4.94
CA TRP A 54 6.14 -0.87 -5.50
C TRP A 54 5.99 -0.70 -7.00
N ASP A 55 5.73 0.54 -7.42
CA ASP A 55 5.60 0.96 -8.81
C ASP A 55 6.62 2.05 -9.20
N GLY A 56 7.57 2.39 -8.30
CA GLY A 56 8.54 3.46 -8.51
C GLY A 56 7.97 4.88 -8.39
N SER A 57 6.70 5.05 -8.08
CA SER A 57 6.06 6.37 -8.00
C SER A 57 6.47 7.15 -6.74
N ALA A 58 6.35 8.48 -6.81
CA ALA A 58 6.58 9.35 -5.65
C ALA A 58 5.63 9.04 -4.48
N ARG A 59 4.42 8.53 -4.75
CA ARG A 59 3.45 8.13 -3.73
C ARG A 59 3.86 6.84 -3.03
N ALA A 60 4.33 5.85 -3.79
CA ALA A 60 4.89 4.63 -3.22
C ALA A 60 6.12 4.96 -2.36
N ALA A 61 7.02 5.82 -2.85
CA ALA A 61 8.18 6.26 -2.09
C ALA A 61 7.79 6.98 -0.77
N ARG A 62 6.74 7.82 -0.80
CA ARG A 62 6.19 8.46 0.40
C ARG A 62 5.61 7.43 1.36
N ALA A 63 4.80 6.49 0.87
CA ALA A 63 4.20 5.44 1.70
C ALA A 63 5.28 4.60 2.40
N VAL A 64 6.35 4.26 1.71
CA VAL A 64 7.52 3.59 2.30
C VAL A 64 8.14 4.46 3.39
N ARG A 65 8.41 5.74 3.12
CA ARG A 65 9.02 6.65 4.09
C ARG A 65 8.17 6.80 5.35
N ASP A 66 6.85 6.94 5.19
CA ASP A 66 5.89 7.08 6.29
C ASP A 66 5.71 5.77 7.09
N SER A 67 6.17 4.65 6.54
CA SER A 67 6.06 3.31 7.16
C SER A 67 7.38 2.79 7.74
N ILE A 68 8.47 3.54 7.71
CA ILE A 68 9.81 3.05 8.12
C ILE A 68 9.78 2.45 9.51
N ASP A 69 9.14 3.08 10.48
CA ASP A 69 9.09 2.58 11.86
C ASP A 69 8.34 1.24 11.96
N LEU A 70 7.29 1.04 11.15
CA LEU A 70 6.58 -0.24 11.06
C LEU A 70 7.43 -1.30 10.36
N LEU A 71 8.14 -0.92 9.30
CA LEU A 71 9.02 -1.82 8.54
C LEU A 71 10.21 -2.29 9.37
N MET A 72 10.77 -1.43 10.24
CA MET A 72 11.85 -1.79 11.16
C MET A 72 11.42 -2.81 12.24
N MET A 73 10.13 -2.88 12.56
CA MET A 73 9.58 -3.84 13.53
C MET A 73 9.16 -5.17 12.89
N ALA A 74 9.16 -5.26 11.56
CA ALA A 74 8.74 -6.46 10.85
C ALA A 74 9.85 -7.52 10.83
N ASP A 75 9.46 -8.79 10.95
CA ASP A 75 10.38 -9.93 10.81
C ASP A 75 10.72 -10.19 9.32
N GLN A 76 9.81 -9.84 8.43
CA GLN A 76 9.97 -10.00 6.98
C GLN A 76 9.38 -8.81 6.23
N VAL A 77 10.16 -8.23 5.33
CA VAL A 77 9.71 -7.21 4.38
C VAL A 77 9.87 -7.73 2.96
N SER A 78 8.83 -7.59 2.13
CA SER A 78 8.86 -7.97 0.72
C SER A 78 8.46 -6.80 -0.17
N ILE A 79 9.26 -6.49 -1.17
CA ILE A 79 8.97 -5.50 -2.20
C ILE A 79 8.28 -6.24 -3.35
N ALA A 80 6.98 -6.06 -3.49
CA ALA A 80 6.18 -6.66 -4.54
C ALA A 80 6.07 -5.67 -5.72
N THR A 81 6.65 -6.02 -6.86
CA THR A 81 6.54 -5.26 -8.10
C THR A 81 5.80 -6.06 -9.14
N VAL A 82 4.77 -5.46 -9.73
CA VAL A 82 4.00 -6.09 -10.82
C VAL A 82 4.72 -5.77 -12.13
N LEU A 83 5.15 -6.80 -12.85
CA LEU A 83 5.74 -6.61 -14.16
C LEU A 83 4.67 -6.26 -15.19
N ASP A 84 4.78 -5.05 -15.72
CA ASP A 84 4.13 -4.68 -16.97
C ASP A 84 5.07 -4.92 -18.16
N THR A 85 4.71 -4.44 -19.34
CA THR A 85 5.51 -4.54 -20.57
C THR A 85 6.89 -3.87 -20.49
N LYS A 86 7.20 -3.14 -19.44
CA LYS A 86 8.50 -2.45 -19.18
C LYS A 86 9.38 -3.18 -18.16
N GLY A 87 9.19 -4.45 -17.97
CA GLY A 87 9.75 -5.35 -16.94
C GLY A 87 11.11 -5.01 -16.29
N SER A 88 12.08 -4.47 -17.04
CA SER A 88 13.42 -4.17 -16.50
C SER A 88 13.49 -2.91 -15.63
N GLU A 89 12.70 -1.87 -15.92
CA GLU A 89 12.71 -0.62 -15.15
C GLU A 89 12.11 -0.81 -13.77
N GLY A 90 11.06 -1.62 -13.66
CA GLY A 90 10.42 -1.95 -12.38
C GLY A 90 11.36 -2.70 -11.43
N LEU A 91 12.15 -3.64 -11.95
CA LEU A 91 13.13 -4.41 -11.15
C LEU A 91 14.28 -3.52 -10.67
N GLN A 92 14.85 -2.69 -11.54
CA GLN A 92 15.89 -1.75 -11.14
C GLN A 92 15.42 -0.81 -10.03
N SER A 93 14.21 -0.27 -10.15
CA SER A 93 13.60 0.58 -9.13
C SER A 93 13.35 -0.16 -7.81
N ALA A 94 13.01 -1.46 -7.85
CA ALA A 94 12.87 -2.28 -6.66
C ALA A 94 14.22 -2.54 -5.97
N ASP A 95 15.30 -2.75 -6.74
CA ASP A 95 16.66 -2.87 -6.20
C ASP A 95 17.11 -1.58 -5.51
N GLU A 96 16.83 -0.43 -6.11
CA GLU A 96 17.12 0.89 -5.52
C GLU A 96 16.36 1.08 -4.20
N LEU A 97 15.09 0.67 -4.14
CA LEU A 97 14.33 0.67 -2.89
C LEU A 97 14.94 -0.29 -1.86
N GLY A 98 15.36 -1.48 -2.25
CA GLY A 98 16.05 -2.42 -1.36
C GLY A 98 17.32 -1.82 -0.75
N ASN A 99 18.11 -1.10 -1.56
CA ASN A 99 19.30 -0.38 -1.10
C ASN A 99 18.94 0.74 -0.11
N TYR A 100 17.86 1.49 -0.38
CA TYR A 100 17.37 2.52 0.54
C TYR A 100 16.94 1.94 1.89
N LEU A 101 16.20 0.82 1.89
CA LEU A 101 15.74 0.17 3.12
C LEU A 101 16.89 -0.36 3.97
N ARG A 102 17.98 -0.83 3.35
CA ARG A 102 19.19 -1.27 4.09
C ARG A 102 19.84 -0.15 4.91
N LEU A 103 19.67 1.12 4.54
CA LEU A 103 20.15 2.26 5.35
C LEU A 103 19.46 2.33 6.71
N TYR A 104 18.27 1.71 6.84
CA TYR A 104 17.50 1.60 8.09
C TYR A 104 17.64 0.22 8.75
N GLY A 105 18.56 -0.63 8.24
CA GLY A 105 18.72 -2.00 8.73
C GLY A 105 17.63 -2.98 8.30
N ILE A 106 16.84 -2.62 7.27
CA ILE A 106 15.74 -3.45 6.78
C ILE A 106 16.22 -4.27 5.58
N GLU A 107 16.26 -5.59 5.72
CA GLU A 107 16.52 -6.51 4.62
C GLU A 107 15.20 -6.90 3.94
N ALA A 108 15.00 -6.40 2.72
CA ALA A 108 13.77 -6.66 1.97
C ALA A 108 14.01 -7.66 0.83
N LYS A 109 13.07 -8.60 0.65
CA LYS A 109 13.06 -9.52 -0.49
C LYS A 109 12.31 -8.89 -1.66
N ILE A 110 12.87 -8.97 -2.86
CA ILE A 110 12.17 -8.52 -4.08
C ILE A 110 11.33 -9.68 -4.60
N ALA A 111 10.04 -9.45 -4.76
CA ALA A 111 9.08 -10.38 -5.31
C ALA A 111 8.51 -9.82 -6.62
N VAL A 112 8.72 -10.56 -7.68
CA VAL A 112 8.13 -10.25 -8.98
C VAL A 112 6.75 -10.88 -9.03
N VAL A 113 5.73 -10.06 -9.13
CA VAL A 113 4.34 -10.50 -9.18
C VAL A 113 3.89 -10.53 -10.63
N ALA A 114 3.49 -11.72 -11.10
CA ALA A 114 2.93 -11.85 -12.43
C ALA A 114 1.62 -11.05 -12.55
N ASN A 115 1.46 -10.37 -13.68
CA ASN A 115 0.20 -9.68 -14.01
C ASN A 115 -0.58 -10.53 -15.02
N PRO A 116 -1.43 -11.46 -14.59
CA PRO A 116 -2.34 -12.11 -15.51
C PRO A 116 -3.25 -11.02 -16.11
N GLN A 117 -3.39 -11.02 -17.43
CA GLN A 117 -4.30 -10.09 -18.11
C GLN A 117 -5.72 -10.27 -17.56
N GLY A 118 -6.19 -9.31 -16.80
CA GLY A 118 -7.50 -9.32 -16.15
C GLY A 118 -7.95 -7.89 -15.85
N ASP A 119 -9.25 -7.71 -15.65
CA ASP A 119 -9.87 -6.40 -15.40
C ASP A 119 -9.61 -5.87 -13.98
N ASP A 120 -9.08 -6.70 -13.08
CA ASP A 120 -8.83 -6.34 -11.68
C ASP A 120 -7.34 -6.09 -11.42
N GLU A 121 -6.95 -4.83 -11.47
CA GLU A 121 -5.56 -4.40 -11.27
C GLU A 121 -4.99 -4.78 -9.88
N GLY A 122 -5.83 -4.99 -8.87
CA GLY A 122 -5.41 -5.34 -7.50
C GLY A 122 -5.22 -6.83 -7.26
N GLU A 123 -5.74 -7.68 -8.16
CA GLU A 123 -5.70 -9.14 -7.98
C GLU A 123 -4.27 -9.70 -7.86
N PRO A 124 -3.28 -9.28 -8.66
CA PRO A 124 -1.92 -9.79 -8.52
C PRO A 124 -1.35 -9.56 -7.12
N ILE A 125 -1.55 -8.37 -6.56
CA ILE A 125 -1.08 -8.03 -5.21
C ILE A 125 -1.85 -8.83 -4.15
N ARG A 126 -3.18 -8.99 -4.26
CA ARG A 126 -3.96 -9.79 -3.29
C ARG A 126 -3.55 -11.26 -3.30
N SER A 127 -3.34 -11.83 -4.49
CA SER A 127 -2.86 -13.20 -4.63
C SER A 127 -1.47 -13.37 -3.99
N PHE A 128 -0.56 -12.40 -4.20
CA PHE A 128 0.74 -12.38 -3.54
C PHE A 128 0.60 -12.30 -2.01
N LEU A 129 -0.23 -11.39 -1.49
CA LEU A 129 -0.45 -11.26 -0.05
C LEU A 129 -0.95 -12.57 0.57
N ALA A 130 -1.85 -13.28 -0.10
CA ALA A 130 -2.40 -14.54 0.37
C ALA A 130 -1.38 -15.68 0.32
N SER A 131 -0.65 -15.84 -0.80
CA SER A 131 0.33 -16.92 -0.98
C SER A 131 1.51 -16.82 -0.02
N GLU A 132 2.01 -15.59 0.23
CA GLU A 132 3.13 -15.33 1.12
C GLU A 132 2.70 -15.10 2.59
N GLN A 133 1.39 -15.17 2.85
CA GLN A 133 0.82 -14.91 4.18
C GLN A 133 1.24 -13.57 4.77
N MET A 134 1.22 -12.52 3.94
CA MET A 134 1.52 -11.18 4.38
C MET A 134 0.44 -10.66 5.33
N GLU A 135 0.81 -9.78 6.26
CA GLU A 135 -0.07 -9.30 7.33
C GLU A 135 -0.37 -7.80 7.23
N LEU A 136 0.43 -7.08 6.46
CA LEU A 136 0.25 -5.65 6.17
C LEU A 136 0.68 -5.36 4.73
N LEU A 137 -0.06 -4.51 4.05
CA LEU A 137 0.32 -3.94 2.76
C LEU A 137 0.66 -2.45 2.93
N VAL A 138 1.81 -2.03 2.42
CA VAL A 138 2.21 -0.63 2.26
C VAL A 138 2.12 -0.28 0.79
N MET A 139 1.43 0.80 0.41
CA MET A 139 1.28 1.22 -0.98
C MET A 139 1.06 2.72 -1.12
N GLY A 140 1.44 3.28 -2.27
CA GLY A 140 1.01 4.60 -2.69
C GLY A 140 -0.48 4.62 -3.04
N ALA A 141 -1.16 5.71 -2.76
CA ALA A 141 -2.55 5.89 -3.11
C ALA A 141 -2.72 6.65 -4.44
N PHE A 142 -3.63 6.21 -5.31
CA PHE A 142 -4.15 6.97 -6.47
C PHE A 142 -3.14 7.37 -7.57
N VAL A 143 -2.51 6.41 -8.23
CA VAL A 143 -1.46 6.66 -9.24
C VAL A 143 -1.94 7.46 -10.46
N HIS A 144 -3.20 7.40 -10.87
CA HIS A 144 -3.67 7.93 -12.16
C HIS A 144 -4.74 9.03 -12.12
N SER A 145 -5.19 9.56 -10.98
CA SER A 145 -6.21 10.60 -10.98
C SER A 145 -5.62 12.01 -10.80
N ARG A 146 -5.41 12.72 -11.93
CA ARG A 146 -5.14 14.17 -11.93
C ARG A 146 -6.39 15.03 -11.68
N LEU A 147 -7.57 14.43 -11.61
CA LEU A 147 -8.84 15.11 -11.43
C LEU A 147 -9.40 14.77 -10.05
N ARG A 148 -9.59 15.79 -9.21
CA ARG A 148 -10.23 15.75 -7.87
C ARG A 148 -11.69 15.25 -7.88
N GLN A 149 -12.22 14.94 -9.04
CA GLN A 149 -13.60 14.48 -9.20
C GLN A 149 -13.57 13.06 -9.77
N THR A 150 -13.81 12.09 -8.91
CA THR A 150 -14.55 10.88 -9.22
C THR A 150 -13.83 9.59 -9.53
N VAL A 151 -12.54 9.33 -9.52
CA VAL A 151 -12.16 7.92 -9.74
C VAL A 151 -10.97 7.50 -8.89
N TRP A 152 -11.18 6.58 -7.97
CA TRP A 152 -10.13 5.74 -7.42
C TRP A 152 -9.42 5.06 -8.59
N GLY A 153 -8.08 5.12 -8.66
CA GLY A 153 -7.33 4.33 -9.63
C GLY A 153 -7.69 2.85 -9.43
N GLY A 154 -7.73 2.07 -10.50
CA GLY A 154 -8.19 0.69 -10.45
C GLY A 154 -7.54 -0.13 -9.35
N MET A 155 -6.22 -0.04 -9.20
CA MET A 155 -5.45 -0.71 -8.14
C MET A 155 -5.92 -0.29 -6.74
N THR A 156 -5.96 1.01 -6.44
CA THR A 156 -6.35 1.49 -5.09
C THR A 156 -7.77 1.11 -4.74
N ARG A 157 -8.69 1.21 -5.71
CA ARG A 157 -10.08 0.81 -5.53
C ARG A 157 -10.19 -0.68 -5.22
N SER A 158 -9.59 -1.51 -6.04
CA SER A 158 -9.61 -2.95 -5.89
C SER A 158 -9.04 -3.40 -4.54
N ILE A 159 -7.93 -2.81 -4.11
CA ILE A 159 -7.32 -3.10 -2.82
C ILE A 159 -8.24 -2.66 -1.66
N LEU A 160 -8.79 -1.45 -1.69
CA LEU A 160 -9.65 -0.97 -0.59
C LEU A 160 -10.98 -1.72 -0.47
N GLU A 161 -11.52 -2.22 -1.58
CA GLU A 161 -12.75 -3.01 -1.60
C GLU A 161 -12.54 -4.45 -1.11
N ASN A 162 -11.38 -5.06 -1.39
CA ASN A 162 -11.20 -6.50 -1.21
C ASN A 162 -9.86 -6.93 -0.59
N CYS A 163 -9.08 -6.05 0.03
CA CYS A 163 -7.79 -6.45 0.58
C CYS A 163 -7.95 -7.37 1.80
N PRO A 164 -7.24 -8.51 1.85
CA PRO A 164 -7.35 -9.45 2.98
C PRO A 164 -6.60 -8.98 4.23
N VAL A 165 -5.77 -7.97 4.13
CA VAL A 165 -4.90 -7.45 5.20
C VAL A 165 -5.07 -5.94 5.39
N PRO A 166 -4.69 -5.38 6.55
CA PRO A 166 -4.59 -3.92 6.70
C PRO A 166 -3.73 -3.27 5.62
N VAL A 167 -4.06 -2.03 5.25
CA VAL A 167 -3.37 -1.30 4.19
C VAL A 167 -2.92 0.06 4.69
N MET A 168 -1.61 0.30 4.66
CA MET A 168 -0.98 1.59 4.94
C MET A 168 -0.80 2.35 3.63
N MET A 169 -1.32 3.57 3.56
CA MET A 169 -1.30 4.37 2.33
C MET A 169 -0.84 5.80 2.57
N SER A 170 -0.12 6.36 1.58
CA SER A 170 0.21 7.78 1.49
C SER A 170 -0.03 8.31 0.08
N TYR A 171 -0.27 9.64 -0.02
CA TYR A 171 -0.51 10.33 -1.29
C TYR A 171 0.55 11.39 -1.57
#